data_78ae603aa2badc9cdaa6a9b4cda75867
#
_entry.id   78ae603aa2badc9cdaa6a9b4cda75867
#
_cell.length_a   1.000
_cell.length_b   1.000
_cell.length_c   1.000
_cell.angle_alpha   90.00
_cell.angle_beta   90.00
_cell.angle_gamma   90.00
#
_symmetry.space_group_name_H-M   'P 1'
#
loop_
_entity.id
_entity.type
_entity.pdbx_description
1 polymer ?
#
loop_
_entity_poly.entity_id
_entity_poly.type
_entity_poly.pdbx_seq_one_letter_code
_entity_poly.pdbx_strand_id
1 'polypeptide(L)'
;MITRFIDSQAEFMFVAKNEIERLVEETDAIPFDAPGVELGHKDGLCSFESIIKKYDLTDPALLRLAKIVHAADVSADIDSDPIGRGLEAIATGYRLRFPDDTENMAAQFEVYDALYAWCQLQVQ
;
A
#
# COMPACT_ATOMS: atom_id res chain seq x y z
N MET A 1 -4.71 -1.40 -4.76
CA MET A 1 -4.39 -0.22 -5.63
C MET A 1 -3.69 -0.61 -6.94
N ILE A 2 -2.54 -1.24 -6.88
CA ILE A 2 -1.78 -1.60 -8.11
C ILE A 2 -2.63 -2.42 -9.08
N THR A 3 -3.26 -3.48 -8.60
CA THR A 3 -4.08 -4.38 -9.44
C THR A 3 -5.31 -3.68 -10.01
N ARG A 4 -5.93 -2.77 -9.27
CA ARG A 4 -7.15 -2.09 -9.70
C ARG A 4 -6.91 -0.90 -10.63
N PHE A 5 -5.83 -0.14 -10.41
CA PHE A 5 -5.64 1.16 -11.07
C PHE A 5 -4.47 1.21 -12.04
N ILE A 6 -3.53 0.27 -11.95
CA ILE A 6 -2.30 0.30 -12.74
C ILE A 6 -2.20 -0.92 -13.66
N ASP A 7 -2.25 -2.14 -13.10
CA ASP A 7 -2.08 -3.37 -13.86
C ASP A 7 -2.88 -4.51 -13.24
N SER A 8 -3.96 -4.93 -13.89
CA SER A 8 -4.82 -6.02 -13.43
C SER A 8 -4.13 -7.39 -13.47
N GLN A 9 -3.01 -7.49 -14.19
CA GLN A 9 -2.22 -8.71 -14.31
C GLN A 9 -0.94 -8.67 -13.49
N ALA A 10 -0.84 -7.72 -12.55
CA ALA A 10 0.35 -7.55 -11.72
C ALA A 10 0.68 -8.83 -10.93
N GLU A 11 1.94 -9.21 -10.94
CA GLU A 11 2.48 -10.30 -10.15
C GLU A 11 3.39 -9.73 -9.07
N PHE A 12 3.23 -10.19 -7.83
CA PHE A 12 3.97 -9.68 -6.68
C PHE A 12 5.01 -10.69 -6.22
N MET A 13 6.25 -10.22 -6.02
CA MET A 13 7.35 -11.06 -5.52
C MET A 13 7.89 -10.47 -4.21
N PHE A 14 7.97 -11.30 -3.20
CA PHE A 14 8.53 -10.94 -1.90
C PHE A 14 9.92 -11.53 -1.78
N VAL A 15 10.94 -10.67 -1.70
CA VAL A 15 12.34 -11.07 -1.67
C VAL A 15 13.07 -10.36 -0.53
N ALA A 16 14.22 -10.93 -0.11
CA ALA A 16 15.06 -10.30 0.88
C ALA A 16 15.62 -8.97 0.34
N LYS A 17 15.87 -8.02 1.25
CA LYS A 17 16.41 -6.69 0.90
C LYS A 17 17.61 -6.73 -0.02
N ASN A 18 18.55 -7.65 0.24
CA ASN A 18 19.79 -7.78 -0.53
C ASN A 18 19.59 -8.42 -1.91
N GLU A 19 18.40 -8.93 -2.20
CA GLU A 19 18.05 -9.54 -3.48
C GLU A 19 17.34 -8.58 -4.43
N ILE A 20 16.83 -7.45 -3.92
CA ILE A 20 15.99 -6.52 -4.69
C ILE A 20 16.75 -5.96 -5.89
N GLU A 21 17.94 -5.44 -5.65
CA GLU A 21 18.75 -4.80 -6.69
C GLU A 21 19.09 -5.76 -7.82
N ARG A 22 19.48 -7.00 -7.47
CA ARG A 22 19.76 -8.04 -8.45
C ARG A 22 18.53 -8.41 -9.26
N LEU A 23 17.39 -8.56 -8.60
CA LEU A 23 16.12 -8.91 -9.25
C LEU A 23 15.69 -7.82 -10.25
N VAL A 24 15.85 -6.55 -9.88
CA VAL A 24 15.54 -5.41 -10.74
C VAL A 24 16.44 -5.39 -11.97
N GLU A 25 17.73 -5.72 -11.82
CA GLU A 25 18.68 -5.78 -12.93
C GLU A 25 18.41 -6.97 -13.88
N GLU A 26 17.98 -8.11 -13.34
CA GLU A 26 17.77 -9.34 -14.11
C GLU A 26 16.39 -9.46 -14.73
N THR A 27 15.41 -8.69 -14.24
CA THR A 27 14.01 -8.73 -14.69
C THR A 27 13.46 -7.31 -14.89
N ASP A 28 12.23 -7.21 -15.38
CA ASP A 28 11.51 -5.94 -15.51
C ASP A 28 10.73 -5.58 -14.24
N ALA A 29 11.08 -6.19 -13.10
CA ALA A 29 10.40 -5.95 -11.84
C ALA A 29 10.57 -4.51 -11.37
N ILE A 30 9.49 -3.92 -10.86
CA ILE A 30 9.47 -2.57 -10.30
C ILE A 30 9.48 -2.70 -8.78
N PRO A 31 10.54 -2.22 -8.09
CA PRO A 31 10.59 -2.29 -6.63
C PRO A 31 9.65 -1.28 -6.00
N PHE A 32 8.97 -1.68 -4.93
CA PHE A 32 8.16 -0.76 -4.13
C PHE A 32 8.20 -1.16 -2.66
N ASP A 33 7.82 -0.22 -1.80
CA ASP A 33 7.75 -0.43 -0.35
C ASP A 33 9.04 -1.01 0.23
N ALA A 34 10.18 -0.51 -0.24
CA ALA A 34 11.51 -0.93 0.22
C ALA A 34 12.38 0.31 0.48
N PRO A 35 13.40 0.20 1.34
CA PRO A 35 14.29 1.33 1.61
C PRO A 35 15.03 1.80 0.37
N GLY A 36 15.07 3.13 0.15
CA GLY A 36 15.85 3.74 -0.91
C GLY A 36 15.29 3.62 -2.31
N VAL A 37 14.07 3.07 -2.48
CA VAL A 37 13.43 3.00 -3.80
C VAL A 37 12.45 4.16 -4.01
N GLU A 38 12.22 4.53 -5.29
CA GLU A 38 11.31 5.63 -5.64
C GLU A 38 9.90 5.41 -5.10
N LEU A 39 9.38 4.17 -5.18
CA LEU A 39 8.05 3.82 -4.73
C LEU A 39 8.04 3.33 -3.27
N GLY A 40 8.88 3.91 -2.43
CA GLY A 40 8.94 3.66 -1.00
C GLY A 40 8.53 4.88 -0.20
N HIS A 41 8.83 4.86 1.11
CA HIS A 41 8.66 6.02 1.99
C HIS A 41 9.65 7.10 1.58
N LYS A 42 9.16 8.22 1.09
CA LYS A 42 10.00 9.29 0.56
C LYS A 42 9.28 10.64 0.72
N ASP A 43 10.04 11.66 1.09
CA ASP A 43 9.54 13.05 1.20
C ASP A 43 8.29 13.18 2.08
N GLY A 44 8.23 12.43 3.18
CA GLY A 44 7.09 12.42 4.09
C GLY A 44 5.89 11.61 3.62
N LEU A 45 5.98 10.98 2.45
CA LEU A 45 4.93 10.15 1.89
C LEU A 45 5.17 8.67 2.22
N CYS A 46 4.09 7.92 2.45
CA CYS A 46 4.19 6.47 2.51
C CYS A 46 4.24 5.87 1.09
N SER A 47 4.57 4.58 0.99
CA SER A 47 4.69 3.90 -0.31
C SER A 47 3.42 4.00 -1.15
N PHE A 48 2.26 3.89 -0.52
CA PHE A 48 0.96 4.02 -1.18
C PHE A 48 0.82 5.37 -1.90
N GLU A 49 1.18 6.45 -1.21
CA GLU A 49 1.15 7.80 -1.77
C GLU A 49 2.20 8.01 -2.86
N SER A 50 3.39 7.43 -2.69
CA SER A 50 4.45 7.50 -3.71
C SER A 50 4.02 6.86 -5.02
N ILE A 51 3.30 5.74 -4.96
CA ILE A 51 2.75 5.05 -6.14
C ILE A 51 1.67 5.93 -6.81
N ILE A 52 0.75 6.50 -6.03
CA ILE A 52 -0.28 7.41 -6.55
C ILE A 52 0.36 8.57 -7.32
N LYS A 53 1.40 9.18 -6.74
CA LYS A 53 2.11 10.29 -7.35
C LYS A 53 2.81 9.89 -8.64
N LYS A 54 3.49 8.75 -8.63
CA LYS A 54 4.25 8.25 -9.78
C LYS A 54 3.35 8.01 -11.00
N TYR A 55 2.18 7.43 -10.78
CA TYR A 55 1.25 7.06 -11.85
C TYR A 55 0.14 8.08 -12.07
N ASP A 56 0.23 9.22 -11.39
CA ASP A 56 -0.72 10.34 -11.51
C ASP A 56 -2.18 9.88 -11.37
N LEU A 57 -2.45 9.11 -10.34
CA LEU A 57 -3.79 8.60 -10.07
C LEU A 57 -4.65 9.68 -9.41
N THR A 58 -5.82 9.94 -9.96
CA THR A 58 -6.66 11.08 -9.56
C THR A 58 -8.03 10.68 -9.01
N ASP A 59 -8.32 9.39 -8.88
CA ASP A 59 -9.60 8.94 -8.35
C ASP A 59 -9.84 9.49 -6.93
N PRO A 60 -10.93 10.26 -6.69
CA PRO A 60 -11.17 10.88 -5.38
C PRO A 60 -11.28 9.90 -4.22
N ALA A 61 -11.89 8.73 -4.44
CA ALA A 61 -12.01 7.70 -3.40
C ALA A 61 -10.64 7.10 -3.07
N LEU A 62 -9.80 6.92 -4.08
CA LEU A 62 -8.42 6.46 -3.87
C LEU A 62 -7.59 7.47 -3.08
N LEU A 63 -7.75 8.76 -3.37
CA LEU A 63 -7.08 9.83 -2.63
C LEU A 63 -7.57 9.90 -1.18
N ARG A 64 -8.86 9.65 -0.94
CA ARG A 64 -9.39 9.55 0.42
C ARG A 64 -8.80 8.34 1.15
N LEU A 65 -8.73 7.19 0.49
CA LEU A 65 -8.11 5.98 1.04
C LEU A 65 -6.63 6.23 1.37
N ALA A 66 -5.92 6.97 0.53
CA ALA A 66 -4.51 7.28 0.75
C ALA A 66 -4.27 8.01 2.07
N LYS A 67 -5.18 8.90 2.49
CA LYS A 67 -5.09 9.60 3.78
C LYS A 67 -5.20 8.62 4.95
N ILE A 68 -6.08 7.65 4.84
CA ILE A 68 -6.24 6.61 5.86
C ILE A 68 -4.98 5.74 5.95
N VAL A 69 -4.48 5.30 4.81
CA VAL A 69 -3.27 4.47 4.73
C VAL A 69 -2.06 5.23 5.27
N HIS A 70 -1.91 6.51 4.94
CA HIS A 70 -0.85 7.35 5.47
C HIS A 70 -0.90 7.40 7.00
N ALA A 71 -2.07 7.66 7.58
CA ALA A 71 -2.23 7.70 9.03
C ALA A 71 -1.87 6.37 9.69
N ALA A 72 -2.28 5.25 9.08
CA ALA A 72 -1.99 3.92 9.61
C ALA A 72 -0.51 3.55 9.52
N ASP A 73 0.17 4.00 8.47
CA ASP A 73 1.52 3.57 8.12
C ASP A 73 2.63 4.50 8.63
N VAL A 74 2.33 5.78 8.79
CA VAL A 74 3.29 6.78 9.29
C VAL A 74 2.97 7.06 10.75
N SER A 75 3.73 6.47 11.67
CA SER A 75 3.42 6.51 13.11
C SER A 75 3.32 7.91 13.69
N ALA A 76 4.10 8.86 13.18
CA ALA A 76 4.03 10.26 13.63
C ALA A 76 2.69 10.91 13.31
N ASP A 77 1.99 10.42 12.30
CA ASP A 77 0.72 10.98 11.79
C ASP A 77 -0.48 10.08 12.08
N ILE A 78 -0.37 9.14 13.03
CA ILE A 78 -1.41 8.14 13.33
C ILE A 78 -2.78 8.77 13.65
N ASP A 79 -2.78 9.96 14.19
CA ASP A 79 -4.02 10.67 14.55
C ASP A 79 -4.47 11.67 13.49
N SER A 80 -3.82 11.73 12.34
CA SER A 80 -4.22 12.62 11.24
C SER A 80 -5.53 12.20 10.57
N ASP A 81 -5.95 10.94 10.78
CA ASP A 81 -7.22 10.42 10.30
C ASP A 81 -7.79 9.45 11.34
N PRO A 82 -9.08 9.59 11.71
CA PRO A 82 -9.67 8.76 12.77
C PRO A 82 -9.70 7.26 12.47
N ILE A 83 -9.65 6.87 11.20
CA ILE A 83 -9.68 5.45 10.78
C ILE A 83 -8.27 4.83 10.80
N GLY A 84 -7.22 5.67 10.84
CA GLY A 84 -5.83 5.21 10.79
C GLY A 84 -5.47 4.18 11.84
N ARG A 85 -5.83 4.41 13.10
CA ARG A 85 -5.55 3.47 14.20
C ARG A 85 -6.28 2.14 14.00
N GLY A 86 -7.51 2.17 13.49
CA GLY A 86 -8.28 0.98 13.20
C GLY A 86 -7.63 0.14 12.10
N LEU A 87 -7.23 0.78 11.02
CA LEU A 87 -6.55 0.09 9.93
C LEU A 87 -5.21 -0.50 10.38
N GLU A 88 -4.44 0.24 11.18
CA GLU A 88 -3.17 -0.25 11.73
C GLU A 88 -3.39 -1.48 12.62
N ALA A 89 -4.41 -1.46 13.47
CA ALA A 89 -4.75 -2.62 14.31
C ALA A 89 -5.12 -3.84 13.47
N ILE A 90 -5.92 -3.64 12.42
CA ILE A 90 -6.31 -4.71 11.50
C ILE A 90 -5.08 -5.28 10.78
N ALA A 91 -4.21 -4.40 10.28
CA ALA A 91 -2.98 -4.82 9.59
C ALA A 91 -2.06 -5.62 10.51
N THR A 92 -1.93 -5.20 11.77
CA THR A 92 -1.16 -5.94 12.77
C THR A 92 -1.76 -7.33 13.00
N GLY A 93 -3.09 -7.42 13.14
CA GLY A 93 -3.78 -8.68 13.30
C GLY A 93 -3.56 -9.62 12.12
N TYR A 94 -3.58 -9.11 10.90
CA TYR A 94 -3.30 -9.91 9.72
C TYR A 94 -1.87 -10.44 9.69
N ARG A 95 -0.89 -9.65 10.11
CA ARG A 95 0.51 -10.14 10.21
C ARG A 95 0.64 -11.28 11.20
N LEU A 96 -0.10 -11.24 12.29
CA LEU A 96 -0.12 -12.33 13.28
C LEU A 96 -0.80 -13.59 12.77
N ARG A 97 -1.87 -13.45 11.99
CA ARG A 97 -2.63 -14.58 11.44
C ARG A 97 -1.98 -15.19 10.20
N PHE A 98 -1.34 -14.38 9.39
CA PHE A 98 -0.76 -14.78 8.11
C PHE A 98 0.71 -14.33 8.06
N PRO A 99 1.64 -15.12 8.63
CA PRO A 99 3.07 -14.79 8.58
C PRO A 99 3.66 -14.81 7.17
N ASP A 100 3.07 -15.57 6.25
CA ASP A 100 3.48 -15.59 4.85
C ASP A 100 2.98 -14.33 4.14
N ASP A 101 3.90 -13.58 3.51
CA ASP A 101 3.58 -12.29 2.89
C ASP A 101 2.54 -12.40 1.76
N THR A 102 2.62 -13.45 0.95
CA THR A 102 1.69 -13.66 -0.16
C THR A 102 0.29 -13.94 0.34
N GLU A 103 0.15 -14.82 1.34
CA GLU A 103 -1.14 -15.12 1.97
C GLU A 103 -1.71 -13.89 2.66
N ASN A 104 -0.87 -13.13 3.37
CA ASN A 104 -1.27 -11.92 4.06
C ASN A 104 -1.80 -10.88 3.07
N MET A 105 -1.09 -10.64 1.99
CA MET A 105 -1.50 -9.69 0.94
C MET A 105 -2.86 -10.08 0.37
N ALA A 106 -3.04 -11.34 -0.01
CA ALA A 106 -4.28 -11.82 -0.59
C ALA A 106 -5.46 -11.66 0.38
N ALA A 107 -5.25 -11.97 1.66
CA ALA A 107 -6.28 -11.84 2.70
C ALA A 107 -6.67 -10.38 2.92
N GLN A 108 -5.71 -9.45 2.86
CA GLN A 108 -5.97 -8.02 3.08
C GLN A 108 -6.65 -7.33 1.90
N PHE A 109 -6.62 -7.89 0.70
CA PHE A 109 -7.30 -7.29 -0.45
C PHE A 109 -8.77 -7.00 -0.17
N GLU A 110 -9.46 -7.89 0.52
CA GLU A 110 -10.86 -7.70 0.87
C GLU A 110 -11.05 -6.52 1.82
N VAL A 111 -10.15 -6.33 2.78
CA VAL A 111 -10.19 -5.18 3.70
C VAL A 111 -10.07 -3.87 2.93
N TYR A 112 -9.12 -3.78 2.02
CA TYR A 112 -8.90 -2.58 1.22
C TYR A 112 -10.04 -2.33 0.23
N ASP A 113 -10.62 -3.37 -0.34
CA ASP A 113 -11.77 -3.25 -1.21
C ASP A 113 -12.99 -2.70 -0.46
N ALA A 114 -13.23 -3.20 0.74
CA ALA A 114 -14.32 -2.71 1.59
C ALA A 114 -14.09 -1.23 1.99
N LEU A 115 -12.86 -0.90 2.36
CA LEU A 115 -12.51 0.47 2.74
C LEU A 115 -12.59 1.43 1.55
N TYR A 116 -12.20 0.97 0.36
CA TYR A 116 -12.35 1.76 -0.86
C TYR A 116 -13.82 2.04 -1.17
N ALA A 117 -14.69 1.04 -1.05
CA ALA A 117 -16.13 1.21 -1.24
C ALA A 117 -16.70 2.27 -0.28
N TRP A 118 -16.26 2.24 0.99
CA TRP A 118 -16.65 3.27 1.96
C TRP A 118 -16.15 4.65 1.54
N CYS A 119 -14.91 4.74 1.04
CA CYS A 119 -14.37 6.00 0.53
C CYS A 119 -15.17 6.55 -0.65
N GLN A 120 -15.64 5.69 -1.53
CA GLN A 120 -16.52 6.10 -2.65
C GLN A 120 -17.80 6.77 -2.14
N LEU A 121 -18.36 6.25 -1.06
CA LEU A 121 -19.53 6.85 -0.43
C LEU A 121 -19.22 8.24 0.15
N GLN A 122 -18.03 8.41 0.73
CA GLN A 122 -17.62 9.66 1.37
C GLN A 122 -17.40 10.81 0.39
N VAL A 123 -16.99 10.51 -0.84
CA VAL A 123 -16.65 11.54 -1.84
C VAL A 123 -17.79 11.83 -2.83
N GLN A 124 -18.95 11.25 -2.64
CA GLN A 124 -20.14 11.55 -3.43
C GLN A 124 -20.66 12.95 -3.12
#